data_1dbb25045803664c5235986eb4ad57df
#
_entry.id   1dbb25045803664c5235986eb4ad57df
#
_cell.length_a   1.000
_cell.length_b   1.000
_cell.length_c   1.000
_cell.angle_alpha   90.00
_cell.angle_beta   90.00
_cell.angle_gamma   90.00
#
_symmetry.space_group_name_H-M   'P 1'
#
loop_
_entity.id
_entity.type
_entity.pdbx_description
1 polymer ?
#
loop_
_entity_poly.entity_id
_entity_poly.type
_entity_poly.pdbx_seq_one_letter_code
_entity_poly.pdbx_strand_id
1 'polypeptide(L)'
;AAPLRVVNLSLGTSLDVAELRDAVVAAAAAGCLLVASSGNDGGGVLFPAAYPDVLAVGAVDGRLVHAAYSNTGAALDLCAPGGGFGRDRAADGFEDGILSTVLDETRAPAAPSWGRLEGTSMAAPHVAGAAALLFSVDATLTAAQARAALLATCRDLDLAGPDVTTGAGLLQAGEAVRKVLADRG
;
A
#
# COMPACT_ATOMS: atom_id res chain seq x y z
N ALA A 1 3.12 -11.40 -24.22
CA ALA A 1 2.41 -10.87 -23.06
C ALA A 1 3.08 -9.56 -22.64
N ALA A 2 2.32 -8.60 -22.16
CA ALA A 2 2.89 -7.39 -21.56
C ALA A 2 3.68 -7.78 -20.30
N PRO A 3 4.82 -7.12 -20.00
CA PRO A 3 5.59 -7.43 -18.81
C PRO A 3 4.77 -7.10 -17.56
N LEU A 4 4.95 -7.91 -16.50
CA LEU A 4 4.42 -7.60 -15.18
C LEU A 4 5.11 -6.32 -14.65
N ARG A 5 4.33 -5.34 -14.21
CA ARG A 5 4.87 -4.03 -13.79
C ARG A 5 4.72 -3.77 -12.29
N VAL A 6 3.69 -4.33 -11.65
CA VAL A 6 3.40 -4.11 -10.24
C VAL A 6 3.08 -5.44 -9.56
N VAL A 7 3.67 -5.65 -8.39
CA VAL A 7 3.39 -6.81 -7.53
C VAL A 7 2.91 -6.30 -6.18
N ASN A 8 1.72 -6.72 -5.74
CA ASN A 8 1.20 -6.44 -4.40
C ASN A 8 1.42 -7.63 -3.47
N LEU A 9 2.03 -7.37 -2.32
CA LEU A 9 2.38 -8.35 -1.29
C LEU A 9 1.69 -7.97 0.04
N SER A 10 0.40 -8.28 0.15
CA SER A 10 -0.37 -8.08 1.40
C SER A 10 -0.10 -9.22 2.39
N LEU A 11 1.18 -9.40 2.72
CA LEU A 11 1.70 -10.42 3.64
C LEU A 11 2.93 -9.88 4.37
N GLY A 12 3.29 -10.53 5.49
CA GLY A 12 4.49 -10.14 6.23
C GLY A 12 4.97 -11.20 7.20
N THR A 13 6.27 -11.15 7.50
CA THR A 13 6.94 -11.96 8.51
C THR A 13 7.99 -11.14 9.25
N SER A 14 8.23 -11.44 10.51
CA SER A 14 9.32 -10.83 11.30
C SER A 14 10.70 -11.38 10.95
N LEU A 15 10.76 -12.48 10.18
CA LEU A 15 12.00 -13.13 9.81
C LEU A 15 12.50 -12.62 8.47
N ASP A 16 13.79 -12.29 8.40
CA ASP A 16 14.48 -12.04 7.14
C ASP A 16 14.82 -13.38 6.48
N VAL A 17 13.98 -13.79 5.51
CA VAL A 17 14.09 -15.07 4.81
C VAL A 17 14.85 -14.88 3.50
N ALA A 18 15.97 -15.60 3.35
CA ALA A 18 16.87 -15.43 2.20
C ALA A 18 16.16 -15.66 0.85
N GLU A 19 15.36 -16.70 0.75
CA GLU A 19 14.62 -17.03 -0.47
C GLU A 19 13.60 -15.95 -0.85
N LEU A 20 12.95 -15.33 0.15
CA LEU A 20 12.04 -14.21 -0.07
C LEU A 20 12.80 -12.98 -0.55
N ARG A 21 13.95 -12.69 0.07
CA ARG A 21 14.81 -11.57 -0.34
C ARG A 21 15.31 -11.74 -1.77
N ASP A 22 15.80 -12.93 -2.11
CA ASP A 22 16.29 -13.24 -3.46
C ASP A 22 15.18 -13.10 -4.51
N ALA A 23 13.96 -13.53 -4.19
CA ALA A 23 12.80 -13.37 -5.07
C ALA A 23 12.43 -11.89 -5.26
N VAL A 24 12.48 -11.08 -4.19
CA VAL A 24 12.26 -9.62 -4.26
C VAL A 24 13.30 -8.95 -5.15
N VAL A 25 14.58 -9.24 -4.93
CA VAL A 25 15.68 -8.70 -5.75
C VAL A 25 15.51 -9.08 -7.23
N ALA A 26 15.18 -10.33 -7.51
CA ALA A 26 14.96 -10.81 -8.88
C ALA A 26 13.77 -10.09 -9.56
N ALA A 27 12.66 -9.90 -8.86
CA ALA A 27 11.49 -9.20 -9.38
C ALA A 27 11.75 -7.71 -9.61
N ALA A 28 12.46 -7.05 -8.69
CA ALA A 28 12.89 -5.66 -8.84
C ALA A 28 13.84 -5.50 -10.04
N ALA A 29 14.82 -6.40 -10.20
CA ALA A 29 15.74 -6.40 -11.34
C ALA A 29 15.02 -6.64 -12.68
N ALA A 30 13.88 -7.37 -12.68
CA ALA A 30 13.01 -7.53 -13.83
C ALA A 30 12.14 -6.29 -14.15
N GLY A 31 12.26 -5.20 -13.36
CA GLY A 31 11.55 -3.94 -13.55
C GLY A 31 10.16 -3.87 -12.91
N CYS A 32 9.83 -4.79 -12.00
CA CYS A 32 8.60 -4.72 -11.22
C CYS A 32 8.71 -3.69 -10.09
N LEU A 33 7.67 -2.92 -9.87
CA LEU A 33 7.45 -2.19 -8.61
C LEU A 33 6.77 -3.12 -7.62
N LEU A 34 7.47 -3.42 -6.52
CA LEU A 34 6.95 -4.25 -5.45
C LEU A 34 6.36 -3.35 -4.36
N VAL A 35 5.15 -3.67 -3.93
CA VAL A 35 4.42 -2.95 -2.89
C VAL A 35 4.03 -3.94 -1.81
N ALA A 36 4.34 -3.67 -0.55
CA ALA A 36 4.02 -4.59 0.54
C ALA A 36 3.44 -3.88 1.76
N SER A 37 2.60 -4.60 2.49
CA SER A 37 2.03 -4.16 3.76
C SER A 37 3.07 -4.15 4.88
N SER A 38 3.08 -3.08 5.71
CA SER A 38 4.08 -2.90 6.78
C SER A 38 3.92 -3.86 7.95
N GLY A 39 2.71 -4.40 8.18
CA GLY A 39 2.34 -5.23 9.35
C GLY A 39 1.25 -4.59 10.20
N ASN A 40 0.64 -5.37 11.11
CA ASN A 40 -0.57 -5.01 11.85
C ASN A 40 -0.48 -5.26 13.37
N ASP A 41 0.72 -5.21 13.94
CA ASP A 41 0.97 -5.44 15.36
C ASP A 41 1.47 -4.19 16.11
N GLY A 42 1.48 -3.02 15.45
CA GLY A 42 1.98 -1.76 15.99
C GLY A 42 3.49 -1.76 16.23
N GLY A 43 4.20 -2.73 15.68
CA GLY A 43 5.64 -2.91 15.82
C GLY A 43 6.45 -2.27 14.70
N GLY A 44 7.62 -2.87 14.40
CA GLY A 44 8.47 -2.47 13.28
C GLY A 44 7.96 -3.00 11.94
N VAL A 45 8.38 -2.37 10.83
CA VAL A 45 8.04 -2.82 9.48
C VAL A 45 8.52 -4.25 9.25
N LEU A 46 7.60 -5.13 8.81
CA LEU A 46 7.86 -6.54 8.54
C LEU A 46 8.47 -6.77 7.15
N PHE A 47 9.11 -7.92 6.95
CA PHE A 47 9.52 -8.37 5.62
C PHE A 47 8.31 -8.95 4.86
N PRO A 48 8.20 -8.73 3.52
CA PRO A 48 9.20 -8.12 2.64
C PRO A 48 9.17 -6.59 2.58
N ALA A 49 8.24 -5.91 3.23
CA ALA A 49 8.14 -4.45 3.19
C ALA A 49 9.43 -3.75 3.68
N ALA A 50 10.15 -4.37 4.64
CA ALA A 50 11.42 -3.84 5.15
C ALA A 50 12.60 -3.94 4.16
N TYR A 51 12.45 -4.61 3.01
CA TYR A 51 13.53 -4.65 2.01
C TYR A 51 13.58 -3.34 1.19
N PRO A 52 14.77 -2.83 0.85
CA PRO A 52 14.93 -1.54 0.15
C PRO A 52 14.23 -1.47 -1.22
N ASP A 53 14.10 -2.62 -1.91
CA ASP A 53 13.49 -2.72 -3.23
C ASP A 53 11.94 -2.79 -3.19
N VAL A 54 11.36 -2.76 -1.99
CA VAL A 54 9.91 -2.83 -1.77
C VAL A 54 9.40 -1.48 -1.30
N LEU A 55 8.24 -1.08 -1.78
CA LEU A 55 7.51 0.09 -1.30
C LEU A 55 6.67 -0.32 -0.09
N ALA A 56 7.09 0.08 1.10
CA ALA A 56 6.46 -0.27 2.37
C ALA A 56 5.24 0.61 2.64
N VAL A 57 4.08 0.00 2.86
CA VAL A 57 2.81 0.70 3.01
C VAL A 57 2.22 0.50 4.40
N GLY A 58 2.07 1.60 5.13
CA GLY A 58 1.30 1.71 6.36
C GLY A 58 -0.18 2.02 6.11
N ALA A 59 -0.96 2.04 7.18
CA ALA A 59 -2.39 2.26 7.12
C ALA A 59 -2.83 3.53 7.85
N VAL A 60 -3.81 4.23 7.28
CA VAL A 60 -4.62 5.23 7.96
C VAL A 60 -6.05 4.74 8.16
N ASP A 61 -6.70 5.24 9.22
CA ASP A 61 -8.11 4.99 9.54
C ASP A 61 -9.06 5.93 8.75
N GLY A 62 -10.35 5.83 9.00
CA GLY A 62 -11.38 6.66 8.34
C GLY A 62 -11.27 8.17 8.63
N ARG A 63 -10.44 8.61 9.58
CA ARG A 63 -10.10 10.03 9.82
C ARG A 63 -8.82 10.48 9.11
N LEU A 64 -8.20 9.57 8.38
CA LEU A 64 -6.91 9.79 7.72
C LEU A 64 -5.77 10.06 8.71
N VAL A 65 -5.85 9.47 9.92
CA VAL A 65 -4.75 9.42 10.88
C VAL A 65 -4.16 8.02 10.90
N HIS A 66 -2.89 7.91 11.30
CA HIS A 66 -2.20 6.62 11.42
C HIS A 66 -3.05 5.61 12.21
N ALA A 67 -3.30 4.45 11.65
CA ALA A 67 -4.06 3.39 12.29
C ALA A 67 -3.23 2.72 13.39
N ALA A 68 -3.79 2.57 14.59
CA ALA A 68 -3.06 2.09 15.76
C ALA A 68 -2.42 0.70 15.58
N TYR A 69 -2.96 -0.13 14.70
CA TYR A 69 -2.38 -1.43 14.37
C TYR A 69 -1.22 -1.34 13.37
N SER A 70 -1.12 -0.26 12.59
CA SER A 70 -0.14 -0.16 11.50
C SER A 70 1.28 -0.11 12.04
N ASN A 71 2.16 -0.95 11.49
CA ASN A 71 3.58 -0.95 11.84
C ASN A 71 4.28 0.31 11.35
N THR A 72 5.31 0.73 12.07
CA THR A 72 6.07 1.98 11.89
C THR A 72 7.57 1.70 11.78
N GLY A 73 8.35 2.68 11.36
CA GLY A 73 9.81 2.57 11.32
C GLY A 73 10.44 3.24 10.12
N ALA A 74 11.77 3.30 10.10
CA ALA A 74 12.54 3.99 9.06
C ALA A 74 12.38 3.37 7.64
N ALA A 75 11.88 2.13 7.56
CA ALA A 75 11.62 1.47 6.29
C ALA A 75 10.21 1.78 5.73
N LEU A 76 9.36 2.51 6.47
CA LEU A 76 8.03 2.87 6.00
C LEU A 76 8.12 3.98 4.95
N ASP A 77 7.52 3.75 3.78
CA ASP A 77 7.58 4.70 2.68
C ASP A 77 6.40 5.68 2.64
N LEU A 78 5.18 5.17 2.83
CA LEU A 78 3.94 5.97 2.80
C LEU A 78 2.80 5.24 3.46
N CYS A 79 1.67 5.93 3.65
CA CYS A 79 0.42 5.34 4.11
C CYS A 79 -0.68 5.42 3.05
N ALA A 80 -1.65 4.51 3.17
CA ALA A 80 -2.88 4.50 2.38
C ALA A 80 -4.06 4.05 3.25
N PRO A 81 -5.33 4.19 2.78
CA PRO A 81 -6.49 3.76 3.56
C PRO A 81 -6.44 2.27 3.89
N GLY A 82 -6.40 1.95 5.17
CA GLY A 82 -6.42 0.57 5.68
C GLY A 82 -7.65 0.27 6.54
N GLY A 83 -8.44 1.31 6.86
CA GLY A 83 -9.64 1.19 7.66
C GLY A 83 -9.39 1.10 9.17
N GLY A 84 -10.48 1.01 9.93
CA GLY A 84 -10.44 0.88 11.38
C GLY A 84 -11.78 0.41 11.91
N PHE A 85 -11.82 -0.78 12.52
CA PHE A 85 -13.03 -1.33 13.13
C PHE A 85 -13.36 -0.72 14.49
N GLY A 86 -14.57 -1.05 15.00
CA GLY A 86 -15.09 -0.57 16.27
C GLY A 86 -15.62 0.85 16.25
N ARG A 87 -15.68 1.50 15.10
CA ARG A 87 -16.21 2.87 14.94
C ARG A 87 -16.87 3.05 13.58
N ASP A 88 -18.03 3.67 13.59
CA ASP A 88 -18.73 4.20 12.41
C ASP A 88 -18.64 5.72 12.47
N ARG A 89 -17.66 6.30 11.81
CA ARG A 89 -17.40 7.75 11.83
C ARG A 89 -18.09 8.47 10.67
N ALA A 90 -18.34 7.71 9.59
CA ALA A 90 -19.13 8.18 8.46
C ALA A 90 -20.61 8.30 8.83
N ALA A 91 -21.05 7.70 9.95
CA ALA A 91 -22.44 7.58 10.38
C ALA A 91 -23.35 6.97 9.28
N ASP A 92 -22.79 6.03 8.54
CA ASP A 92 -23.51 5.33 7.47
C ASP A 92 -24.08 3.98 7.93
N GLY A 93 -23.92 3.64 9.21
CA GLY A 93 -24.40 2.40 9.85
C GLY A 93 -23.42 1.23 9.71
N PHE A 94 -22.20 1.49 9.22
CA PHE A 94 -21.15 0.49 9.06
C PHE A 94 -19.84 0.93 9.71
N GLU A 95 -19.05 -0.04 10.18
CA GLU A 95 -17.70 0.24 10.65
C GLU A 95 -16.80 0.73 9.49
N ASP A 96 -15.83 1.60 9.81
CA ASP A 96 -14.92 2.25 8.85
C ASP A 96 -13.88 1.30 8.23
N GLY A 97 -14.26 0.07 7.91
CA GLY A 97 -13.43 -0.90 7.18
C GLY A 97 -13.39 -0.62 5.67
N ILE A 98 -12.39 -1.16 5.01
CA ILE A 98 -12.26 -1.11 3.54
C ILE A 98 -13.22 -2.12 2.93
N LEU A 99 -14.23 -1.63 2.18
CA LEU A 99 -15.22 -2.45 1.49
C LEU A 99 -14.61 -3.09 0.23
N SER A 100 -14.74 -4.40 0.10
CA SER A 100 -14.30 -5.13 -1.08
C SER A 100 -15.13 -6.39 -1.29
N THR A 101 -14.87 -7.08 -2.40
CA THR A 101 -15.45 -8.39 -2.68
C THR A 101 -14.81 -9.46 -1.79
N VAL A 102 -15.65 -10.33 -1.24
CA VAL A 102 -15.25 -11.46 -0.40
C VAL A 102 -16.02 -12.72 -0.82
N LEU A 103 -15.64 -13.86 -0.27
CA LEU A 103 -16.46 -15.07 -0.32
C LEU A 103 -17.26 -15.19 0.98
N ASP A 104 -18.56 -15.41 0.86
CA ASP A 104 -19.42 -15.81 1.98
C ASP A 104 -19.24 -17.32 2.19
N GLU A 105 -18.35 -17.68 3.11
CA GLU A 105 -18.02 -19.06 3.45
C GLU A 105 -19.07 -19.70 4.39
N THR A 106 -20.04 -18.93 4.89
CA THR A 106 -21.17 -19.46 5.66
C THR A 106 -22.16 -20.23 4.78
N ARG A 107 -22.05 -20.06 3.47
CA ARG A 107 -22.86 -20.75 2.45
C ARG A 107 -22.12 -21.96 1.89
N ALA A 108 -22.84 -22.99 1.52
CA ALA A 108 -22.29 -24.17 0.86
C ALA A 108 -23.04 -24.43 -0.48
N PRO A 109 -22.38 -24.21 -1.67
CA PRO A 109 -21.01 -23.72 -1.84
C PRO A 109 -20.85 -22.24 -1.44
N ALA A 110 -19.61 -21.83 -1.12
CA ALA A 110 -19.28 -20.44 -0.86
C ALA A 110 -19.69 -19.55 -2.04
N ALA A 111 -20.21 -18.36 -1.74
CA ALA A 111 -20.76 -17.46 -2.76
C ALA A 111 -20.06 -16.08 -2.73
N PRO A 112 -19.98 -15.40 -3.89
CA PRO A 112 -19.49 -14.01 -3.92
C PRO A 112 -20.33 -13.10 -3.02
N SER A 113 -19.68 -12.22 -2.26
CA SER A 113 -20.30 -11.28 -1.34
C SER A 113 -19.48 -10.01 -1.22
N TRP A 114 -19.91 -9.09 -0.36
CA TRP A 114 -19.22 -7.87 0.01
C TRP A 114 -18.90 -7.91 1.49
N GLY A 115 -17.68 -7.50 1.84
CA GLY A 115 -17.25 -7.44 3.23
C GLY A 115 -16.31 -6.27 3.46
N ARG A 116 -16.19 -5.87 4.73
CA ARG A 116 -15.26 -4.83 5.17
C ARG A 116 -14.13 -5.50 5.93
N LEU A 117 -12.90 -5.07 5.64
CA LEU A 117 -11.68 -5.53 6.31
C LEU A 117 -10.85 -4.32 6.72
N GLU A 118 -10.00 -4.49 7.73
CA GLU A 118 -9.00 -3.50 8.11
C GLU A 118 -7.60 -4.11 8.06
N GLY A 119 -6.58 -3.27 7.86
CA GLY A 119 -5.19 -3.68 7.89
C GLY A 119 -4.34 -3.00 6.84
N THR A 120 -3.03 -3.04 7.04
CA THR A 120 -2.05 -2.63 6.02
C THR A 120 -2.15 -3.49 4.75
N SER A 121 -2.70 -4.70 4.86
CA SER A 121 -3.06 -5.56 3.72
C SER A 121 -4.10 -4.94 2.80
N MET A 122 -4.97 -4.04 3.31
CA MET A 122 -5.94 -3.26 2.53
C MET A 122 -5.34 -1.96 2.01
N ALA A 123 -4.37 -1.39 2.73
CA ALA A 123 -3.65 -0.18 2.31
C ALA A 123 -2.73 -0.44 1.11
N ALA A 124 -1.95 -1.52 1.13
CA ALA A 124 -1.00 -1.85 0.07
C ALA A 124 -1.62 -1.91 -1.34
N PRO A 125 -2.77 -2.56 -1.59
CA PRO A 125 -3.38 -2.60 -2.91
C PRO A 125 -3.86 -1.24 -3.42
N HIS A 126 -4.17 -0.25 -2.57
CA HIS A 126 -4.42 1.13 -3.00
C HIS A 126 -3.18 1.73 -3.68
N VAL A 127 -2.01 1.50 -3.09
CA VAL A 127 -0.73 1.97 -3.65
C VAL A 127 -0.38 1.21 -4.93
N ALA A 128 -0.58 -0.12 -4.96
CA ALA A 128 -0.35 -0.93 -6.15
C ALA A 128 -1.28 -0.52 -7.30
N GLY A 129 -2.55 -0.22 -7.01
CA GLY A 129 -3.51 0.30 -7.98
C GLY A 129 -3.11 1.67 -8.53
N ALA A 130 -2.65 2.59 -7.64
CA ALA A 130 -2.13 3.88 -8.05
C ALA A 130 -0.89 3.73 -8.96
N ALA A 131 0.04 2.85 -8.61
CA ALA A 131 1.20 2.54 -9.45
C ALA A 131 0.78 2.00 -10.83
N ALA A 132 -0.22 1.12 -10.89
CA ALA A 132 -0.74 0.60 -12.15
C ALA A 132 -1.34 1.71 -13.02
N LEU A 133 -2.01 2.71 -12.42
CA LEU A 133 -2.49 3.90 -13.15
C LEU A 133 -1.32 4.69 -13.75
N LEU A 134 -0.20 4.88 -13.01
CA LEU A 134 0.98 5.58 -13.55
C LEU A 134 1.53 4.86 -14.78
N PHE A 135 1.67 3.54 -14.74
CA PHE A 135 2.12 2.75 -15.89
C PHE A 135 1.10 2.73 -17.04
N SER A 136 -0.18 2.93 -16.76
CA SER A 136 -1.21 3.01 -17.81
C SER A 136 -1.16 4.35 -18.57
N VAL A 137 -0.82 5.44 -17.90
CA VAL A 137 -0.69 6.77 -18.53
C VAL A 137 0.69 6.97 -19.15
N ASP A 138 1.72 6.27 -18.65
CA ASP A 138 3.05 6.25 -19.25
C ASP A 138 3.72 4.86 -19.13
N ALA A 139 3.64 4.09 -20.19
CA ALA A 139 4.23 2.75 -20.25
C ALA A 139 5.77 2.74 -20.26
N THR A 140 6.42 3.89 -20.44
CA THR A 140 7.87 4.03 -20.48
C THR A 140 8.49 4.25 -19.09
N LEU A 141 7.68 4.57 -18.08
CA LEU A 141 8.15 4.74 -16.71
C LEU A 141 8.93 3.51 -16.23
N THR A 142 10.01 3.74 -15.52
CA THR A 142 10.66 2.70 -14.70
C THR A 142 9.94 2.55 -13.36
N ALA A 143 10.16 1.43 -12.67
CA ALA A 143 9.64 1.23 -11.31
C ALA A 143 10.14 2.33 -10.35
N ALA A 144 11.39 2.75 -10.46
CA ALA A 144 11.97 3.83 -9.65
C ALA A 144 11.28 5.18 -9.91
N GLN A 145 10.96 5.51 -11.15
CA GLN A 145 10.23 6.75 -11.48
C GLN A 145 8.79 6.72 -10.96
N ALA A 146 8.10 5.58 -11.09
CA ALA A 146 6.77 5.43 -10.54
C ALA A 146 6.77 5.54 -9.00
N ARG A 147 7.72 4.88 -8.30
CA ARG A 147 7.92 5.04 -6.85
C ARG A 147 8.15 6.52 -6.48
N ALA A 148 9.06 7.18 -7.16
CA ALA A 148 9.37 8.59 -6.88
C ALA A 148 8.16 9.51 -7.09
N ALA A 149 7.34 9.29 -8.13
CA ALA A 149 6.12 10.06 -8.37
C ALA A 149 5.09 9.86 -7.27
N LEU A 150 4.89 8.62 -6.80
CA LEU A 150 3.98 8.32 -5.68
C LEU A 150 4.43 9.04 -4.41
N LEU A 151 5.70 8.91 -4.01
CA LEU A 151 6.23 9.51 -2.78
C LEU A 151 6.22 11.04 -2.83
N ALA A 152 6.60 11.64 -3.95
CA ALA A 152 6.67 13.09 -4.11
C ALA A 152 5.31 13.79 -4.06
N THR A 153 4.22 13.05 -4.20
CA THR A 153 2.86 13.60 -4.23
C THR A 153 2.02 13.21 -3.02
N CYS A 154 2.59 12.51 -2.05
CA CYS A 154 1.89 12.19 -0.81
C CYS A 154 1.48 13.48 -0.08
N ARG A 155 0.31 13.42 0.57
CA ARG A 155 -0.09 14.48 1.50
C ARG A 155 0.51 14.20 2.86
N ASP A 156 1.35 15.09 3.33
CA ASP A 156 1.92 15.05 4.67
C ASP A 156 0.81 15.00 5.73
N LEU A 157 0.98 14.16 6.77
CA LEU A 157 -0.07 13.90 7.74
C LEU A 157 0.24 14.42 9.16
N ASP A 158 1.43 14.19 9.66
CA ASP A 158 1.79 14.41 11.05
C ASP A 158 2.87 15.48 11.20
N LEU A 159 4.13 15.07 11.31
CA LEU A 159 5.27 15.97 11.37
C LEU A 159 5.67 16.40 9.97
N ALA A 160 6.05 17.65 9.81
CA ALA A 160 6.44 18.19 8.52
C ALA A 160 7.59 17.38 7.87
N GLY A 161 7.33 16.80 6.71
CA GLY A 161 8.24 15.94 5.98
C GLY A 161 8.16 14.47 6.35
N PRO A 162 8.93 13.60 5.67
CA PRO A 162 8.89 12.17 5.92
C PRO A 162 9.25 11.80 7.36
N ASP A 163 8.44 10.95 7.99
CA ASP A 163 8.61 10.47 9.36
C ASP A 163 8.46 8.95 9.49
N VAL A 164 8.75 8.40 10.68
CA VAL A 164 8.71 6.95 10.91
C VAL A 164 7.30 6.39 11.09
N THR A 165 6.29 7.25 11.23
CA THR A 165 4.90 6.88 11.51
C THR A 165 4.07 6.79 10.23
N THR A 166 4.29 7.73 9.30
CA THR A 166 3.50 7.86 8.07
C THR A 166 4.34 7.85 6.79
N GLY A 167 5.67 7.73 6.91
CA GLY A 167 6.58 7.83 5.77
C GLY A 167 6.48 9.19 5.10
N ALA A 168 6.30 9.23 3.78
CA ALA A 168 6.04 10.45 3.01
C ALA A 168 4.61 10.99 3.18
N GLY A 169 3.75 10.31 3.95
CA GLY A 169 2.36 10.69 4.18
C GLY A 169 1.34 9.86 3.41
N LEU A 170 0.15 10.41 3.22
CA LEU A 170 -0.99 9.73 2.60
C LEU A 170 -0.91 9.74 1.08
N LEU A 171 -1.06 8.58 0.47
CA LEU A 171 -1.18 8.38 -0.98
C LEU A 171 -2.18 9.38 -1.61
N GLN A 172 -1.76 10.04 -2.67
CA GLN A 172 -2.59 10.91 -3.52
C GLN A 172 -2.52 10.43 -4.98
N ALA A 173 -3.25 9.37 -5.31
CA ALA A 173 -3.19 8.72 -6.63
C ALA A 173 -3.43 9.71 -7.78
N GLY A 174 -4.41 10.63 -7.63
CA GLY A 174 -4.72 11.65 -8.63
C GLY A 174 -3.58 12.65 -8.83
N GLU A 175 -2.89 13.06 -7.77
CA GLU A 175 -1.74 13.97 -7.87
C GLU A 175 -0.55 13.27 -8.54
N ALA A 176 -0.32 12.00 -8.21
CA ALA A 176 0.75 11.21 -8.83
C ALA A 176 0.53 11.07 -10.36
N VAL A 177 -0.71 10.81 -10.78
CA VAL A 177 -1.07 10.78 -12.21
C VAL A 177 -0.86 12.15 -12.86
N ARG A 178 -1.33 13.25 -12.24
CA ARG A 178 -1.13 14.62 -12.76
C ARG A 178 0.35 14.96 -12.90
N LYS A 179 1.16 14.59 -11.91
CA LYS A 179 2.62 14.79 -11.96
C LYS A 179 3.23 14.07 -13.15
N VAL A 180 2.96 12.78 -13.33
CA VAL A 180 3.50 12.01 -14.46
C VAL A 180 3.08 12.61 -15.81
N LEU A 181 1.83 13.05 -15.94
CA LEU A 181 1.35 13.70 -17.18
C LEU A 181 2.05 15.04 -17.44
N ALA A 182 2.31 15.82 -16.38
CA ALA A 182 3.02 17.09 -16.50
C ALA A 182 4.50 16.91 -16.86
N ASP A 183 5.16 15.88 -16.34
CA ASP A 183 6.56 15.59 -16.60
C ASP A 183 6.82 15.07 -18.04
N ARG A 184 5.77 14.75 -18.80
CA ARG A 184 5.83 14.31 -20.21
C ARG A 184 5.79 15.46 -21.22
N GLY A 185 5.39 16.65 -20.81
CA GLY A 185 5.28 17.87 -21.65
C GLY A 185 6.56 18.61 -21.73
#